data_39d0701d62822b1fe75f28894848785b
#
_entry.id   39d0701d62822b1fe75f28894848785b
#
_cell.length_a   1.000
_cell.length_b   1.000
_cell.length_c   1.000
_cell.angle_alpha   90.00
_cell.angle_beta   90.00
_cell.angle_gamma   90.00
#
_symmetry.space_group_name_H-M   'P 1'
#
loop_
_entity.id
_entity.type
_entity.pdbx_description
1 polymer ?
#
loop_
_entity_poly.entity_id
_entity_poly.type
_entity_poly.pdbx_seq_one_letter_code
_entity_poly.pdbx_strand_id
1 'polypeptide(L)'
;MRDRSLRFTEGNRVDLYETGRDGLAAMLAAIDAARLRIHLETYILRADATGRSFLAKLAERARAGVEVRLLYDGFGSFGLDERELDPLRAAGGDVVAFNPLARVWPRFAPRRRDHRKILVVDGAVAFTGGLNIG
;
A
#
# COMPACT_ATOMS: atom_id res chain seq x y z
N MET A 1 -24.67 -2.70 19.79
CA MET A 1 -23.75 -1.67 19.28
C MET A 1 -22.54 -1.63 20.22
N ARG A 2 -21.39 -2.20 19.82
CA ARG A 2 -20.21 -2.20 20.70
C ARG A 2 -19.63 -0.79 20.69
N ASP A 3 -19.57 -0.18 21.87
CA ASP A 3 -18.88 1.09 22.11
C ASP A 3 -17.41 0.91 21.68
N ARG A 4 -17.07 1.48 20.53
CA ARG A 4 -15.69 1.67 20.10
C ARG A 4 -15.20 2.99 20.68
N SER A 5 -15.08 3.05 22.00
CA SER A 5 -14.37 4.15 22.63
C SER A 5 -12.98 4.24 21.99
N LEU A 6 -12.68 5.38 21.40
CA LEU A 6 -11.34 5.68 20.87
C LEU A 6 -10.36 5.52 22.04
N ARG A 7 -9.55 4.49 21.99
CA ARG A 7 -8.48 4.32 22.98
C ARG A 7 -7.29 5.15 22.52
N PHE A 8 -7.01 6.18 23.28
CA PHE A 8 -5.76 6.91 23.14
C PHE A 8 -4.64 6.04 23.70
N THR A 9 -3.52 5.99 22.99
CA THR A 9 -2.28 5.35 23.42
C THR A 9 -1.21 6.39 23.65
N GLU A 10 -0.40 6.20 24.66
CA GLU A 10 0.74 7.07 24.98
C GLU A 10 2.02 6.56 24.32
N GLY A 11 3.06 7.40 24.26
CA GLY A 11 4.37 7.04 23.74
C GLY A 11 4.47 7.07 22.21
N ASN A 12 3.46 7.61 21.51
CA ASN A 12 3.51 7.77 20.06
C ASN A 12 4.38 8.98 19.68
N ARG A 13 5.13 8.82 18.57
CA ARG A 13 5.84 9.90 17.90
C ARG A 13 5.20 10.12 16.53
N VAL A 14 5.01 11.38 16.17
CA VAL A 14 4.48 11.78 14.86
C VAL A 14 5.53 12.65 14.16
N ASP A 15 5.96 12.24 12.98
CA ASP A 15 6.86 12.99 12.11
C ASP A 15 6.08 13.46 10.88
N LEU A 16 6.14 14.75 10.55
CA LEU A 16 5.48 15.34 9.39
C LEU A 16 6.46 15.46 8.23
N TYR A 17 6.07 14.93 7.06
CA TYR A 17 6.80 15.11 5.81
C TYR A 17 6.10 16.16 4.95
N GLU A 18 6.77 17.26 4.70
CA GLU A 18 6.22 18.40 3.94
C GLU A 18 6.30 18.18 2.42
N THR A 19 7.20 17.29 1.98
CA THR A 19 7.34 16.96 0.55
C THR A 19 7.00 15.51 0.26
N GLY A 20 6.42 15.25 -0.92
CA GLY A 20 6.15 13.88 -1.38
C GLY A 20 7.43 13.05 -1.51
N ARG A 21 8.54 13.67 -1.94
CA ARG A 21 9.84 13.01 -2.06
C ARG A 21 10.29 12.43 -0.72
N ASP A 22 10.28 13.24 0.32
CA ASP A 22 10.77 12.84 1.64
C ASP A 22 9.86 11.77 2.26
N GLY A 23 8.54 11.92 2.10
CA GLY A 23 7.56 10.94 2.56
C GLY A 23 7.74 9.58 1.87
N LEU A 24 7.86 9.56 0.53
CA LEU A 24 8.06 8.33 -0.23
C LEU A 24 9.42 7.68 0.08
N ALA A 25 10.48 8.48 0.26
CA ALA A 25 11.79 7.98 0.66
C ALA A 25 11.76 7.33 2.05
N ALA A 26 11.06 7.95 3.01
CA ALA A 26 10.87 7.40 4.35
C ALA A 26 10.04 6.11 4.34
N MET A 27 9.00 6.03 3.51
CA MET A 27 8.21 4.81 3.32
C MET A 27 9.07 3.68 2.75
N LEU A 28 9.89 3.93 1.72
CA LEU A 28 10.80 2.94 1.14
C LEU A 28 11.85 2.46 2.17
N ALA A 29 12.40 3.36 2.96
CA ALA A 29 13.33 3.02 4.04
C ALA A 29 12.69 2.13 5.10
N ALA A 30 11.43 2.42 5.49
CA ALA A 30 10.68 1.60 6.43
C ALA A 30 10.39 0.20 5.86
N ILE A 31 10.00 0.10 4.58
CA ILE A 31 9.81 -1.17 3.88
C ILE A 31 11.12 -1.99 3.87
N ASP A 32 12.24 -1.34 3.56
CA ASP A 32 13.56 -1.99 3.53
C ASP A 32 13.98 -2.54 4.90
N ALA A 33 13.63 -1.85 5.98
CA ALA A 33 13.92 -2.25 7.35
C ALA A 33 12.95 -3.31 7.92
N ALA A 34 11.86 -3.64 7.23
CA ALA A 34 10.81 -4.54 7.70
C ALA A 34 11.37 -5.95 8.00
N ARG A 35 10.89 -6.55 9.10
CA ARG A 35 11.32 -7.87 9.55
C ARG A 35 10.19 -8.89 9.69
N LEU A 36 8.97 -8.43 9.93
CA LEU A 36 7.83 -9.29 10.19
C LEU A 36 6.75 -9.15 9.13
N ARG A 37 6.25 -7.94 8.91
CA ARG A 37 5.11 -7.72 8.01
C ARG A 37 5.05 -6.31 7.45
N ILE A 38 4.53 -6.20 6.24
CA ILE A 38 4.26 -4.95 5.54
C ILE A 38 2.82 -5.01 5.03
N HIS A 39 1.99 -4.03 5.43
CA HIS A 39 0.66 -3.84 4.89
C HIS A 39 0.62 -2.48 4.19
N LEU A 40 0.42 -2.48 2.88
CA LEU A 40 0.32 -1.29 2.05
C LEU A 40 -1.05 -1.22 1.40
N GLU A 41 -1.75 -0.12 1.62
CA GLU A 41 -3.04 0.21 1.04
C GLU A 41 -2.91 1.54 0.30
N THR A 42 -3.24 1.57 -0.99
CA THR A 42 -3.11 2.78 -1.80
C THR A 42 -4.25 2.92 -2.80
N TYR A 43 -4.68 4.17 -3.04
CA TYR A 43 -5.69 4.44 -4.05
C TYR A 43 -5.09 4.34 -5.46
N ILE A 44 -3.94 4.97 -5.69
CA ILE A 44 -3.25 4.93 -6.97
C ILE A 44 -1.94 4.15 -6.81
N LEU A 45 -1.78 3.15 -7.68
CA LEU A 45 -0.52 2.45 -7.92
C LEU A 45 -0.22 2.53 -9.41
N ARG A 46 0.94 3.05 -9.78
CA ARG A 46 1.40 3.14 -11.17
C ARG A 46 2.70 2.39 -11.36
N ALA A 47 2.92 1.88 -12.56
CA ALA A 47 4.17 1.23 -12.94
C ALA A 47 5.19 2.25 -13.51
N ASP A 48 5.31 3.41 -12.87
CA ASP A 48 6.37 4.37 -13.14
C ASP A 48 7.63 4.08 -12.31
N ALA A 49 8.61 4.96 -12.32
CA ALA A 49 9.86 4.77 -11.57
C ALA A 49 9.61 4.59 -10.06
N THR A 50 8.69 5.38 -9.49
CA THR A 50 8.33 5.30 -8.07
C THR A 50 7.62 3.98 -7.75
N GLY A 51 6.57 3.65 -8.49
CA GLY A 51 5.81 2.42 -8.25
C GLY A 51 6.64 1.16 -8.41
N ARG A 52 7.49 1.11 -9.45
CA ARG A 52 8.43 -0.02 -9.62
C ARG A 52 9.41 -0.15 -8.47
N SER A 53 9.90 0.97 -7.91
CA SER A 53 10.77 0.94 -6.73
C SER A 53 10.05 0.33 -5.53
N PHE A 54 8.79 0.72 -5.28
CA PHE A 54 7.98 0.12 -4.22
C PHE A 54 7.74 -1.37 -4.46
N LEU A 55 7.29 -1.76 -5.65
CA LEU A 55 7.02 -3.16 -5.98
C LEU A 55 8.28 -4.04 -5.86
N ALA A 56 9.43 -3.52 -6.31
CA ALA A 56 10.70 -4.24 -6.19
C ALA A 56 11.10 -4.46 -4.72
N LYS A 57 10.97 -3.43 -3.87
CA LYS A 57 11.26 -3.53 -2.43
C LYS A 57 10.31 -4.47 -1.71
N LEU A 58 9.01 -4.39 -2.01
CA LEU A 58 8.02 -5.32 -1.46
C LEU A 58 8.33 -6.77 -1.84
N ALA A 59 8.67 -7.02 -3.11
CA ALA A 59 9.07 -8.35 -3.58
C ALA A 59 10.37 -8.84 -2.92
N GLU A 60 11.35 -7.96 -2.71
CA GLU A 60 12.58 -8.27 -2.00
C GLU A 60 12.29 -8.71 -0.56
N ARG A 61 11.45 -7.97 0.17
CA ARG A 61 11.09 -8.32 1.55
C ARG A 61 10.27 -9.61 1.62
N ALA A 62 9.35 -9.83 0.70
CA ALA A 62 8.59 -11.07 0.61
C ALA A 62 9.52 -12.28 0.41
N ARG A 63 10.52 -12.19 -0.49
CA ARG A 63 11.54 -13.25 -0.66
C ARG A 63 12.37 -13.48 0.60
N ALA A 64 12.56 -12.46 1.41
CA ALA A 64 13.25 -12.56 2.70
C ALA A 64 12.37 -13.14 3.82
N GLY A 65 11.12 -13.54 3.52
CA GLY A 65 10.21 -14.15 4.49
C GLY A 65 9.33 -13.16 5.25
N VAL A 66 9.33 -11.87 4.88
CA VAL A 66 8.41 -10.88 5.45
C VAL A 66 7.02 -11.07 4.86
N GLU A 67 5.98 -11.07 5.70
CA GLU A 67 4.58 -11.08 5.25
C GLU A 67 4.27 -9.75 4.55
N VAL A 68 3.96 -9.80 3.26
CA VAL A 68 3.63 -8.59 2.48
C VAL A 68 2.20 -8.68 1.97
N ARG A 69 1.40 -7.65 2.29
CA ARG A 69 0.05 -7.48 1.76
C ARG A 69 -0.07 -6.12 1.08
N LEU A 70 -0.48 -6.14 -0.18
CA LEU A 70 -0.73 -4.96 -1.00
C LEU A 70 -2.20 -4.93 -1.42
N LEU A 71 -2.90 -3.87 -1.04
CA LEU A 71 -4.25 -3.54 -1.49
C LEU A 71 -4.20 -2.27 -2.32
N TYR A 72 -4.71 -2.30 -3.56
CA TYR A 72 -4.80 -1.13 -4.41
C TYR A 72 -6.21 -1.00 -5.01
N ASP A 73 -6.66 0.24 -5.24
CA ASP A 73 -7.97 0.46 -5.87
C ASP A 73 -7.88 0.25 -7.38
N GLY A 74 -8.75 -0.60 -7.93
CA GLY A 74 -8.71 -0.97 -9.34
C GLY A 74 -9.09 0.17 -10.30
N PHE A 75 -9.82 1.19 -9.83
CA PHE A 75 -10.12 2.37 -10.64
C PHE A 75 -9.01 3.43 -10.51
N GLY A 76 -8.56 3.72 -9.29
CA GLY A 76 -7.47 4.65 -9.05
C GLY A 76 -6.18 4.23 -9.75
N SER A 77 -5.98 2.91 -9.86
CA SER A 77 -4.83 2.30 -10.54
C SER A 77 -5.14 1.86 -11.97
N PHE A 78 -6.12 2.51 -12.61
CA PHE A 78 -6.46 2.22 -14.01
C PHE A 78 -5.23 2.41 -14.91
N GLY A 79 -4.96 1.40 -15.74
CA GLY A 79 -3.77 1.37 -16.61
C GLY A 79 -2.53 0.73 -15.98
N LEU A 80 -2.60 0.27 -14.71
CA LEU A 80 -1.57 -0.61 -14.16
C LEU A 80 -1.60 -1.95 -14.92
N ASP A 81 -0.49 -2.31 -15.55
CA ASP A 81 -0.31 -3.66 -16.08
C ASP A 81 -0.13 -4.64 -14.92
N GLU A 82 -1.06 -5.56 -14.75
CA GLU A 82 -1.03 -6.54 -13.66
C GLU A 82 0.23 -7.42 -13.67
N ARG A 83 0.90 -7.55 -14.81
CA ARG A 83 2.19 -8.25 -14.91
C ARG A 83 3.30 -7.60 -14.08
N GLU A 84 3.20 -6.30 -13.81
CA GLU A 84 4.12 -5.60 -12.91
C GLU A 84 4.02 -6.10 -11.45
N LEU A 85 2.92 -6.76 -11.09
CA LEU A 85 2.68 -7.34 -9.78
C LEU A 85 3.18 -8.79 -9.65
N ASP A 86 3.48 -9.45 -10.77
CA ASP A 86 3.87 -10.86 -10.78
C ASP A 86 5.14 -11.15 -9.97
N PRO A 87 6.18 -10.30 -9.97
CA PRO A 87 7.36 -10.52 -9.13
C PRO A 87 7.05 -10.54 -7.63
N LEU A 88 6.09 -9.72 -7.18
CA LEU A 88 5.65 -9.69 -5.79
C LEU A 88 4.82 -10.93 -5.46
N ARG A 89 3.88 -11.31 -6.33
CA ARG A 89 3.09 -12.54 -6.17
C ARG A 89 3.97 -13.79 -6.15
N ALA A 90 4.94 -13.87 -7.07
CA ALA A 90 5.91 -14.98 -7.13
C ALA A 90 6.81 -15.05 -5.88
N ALA A 91 7.06 -13.91 -5.23
CA ALA A 91 7.79 -13.83 -3.96
C ALA A 91 6.95 -14.24 -2.74
N GLY A 92 5.65 -14.55 -2.91
CA GLY A 92 4.73 -14.90 -1.83
C GLY A 92 3.96 -13.72 -1.24
N GLY A 93 4.01 -12.53 -1.88
CA GLY A 93 3.20 -11.39 -1.47
C GLY A 93 1.72 -11.58 -1.82
N ASP A 94 0.84 -11.20 -0.90
CA ASP A 94 -0.61 -11.16 -1.11
C ASP A 94 -1.01 -9.83 -1.75
N VAL A 95 -1.54 -9.89 -2.99
CA VAL A 95 -1.86 -8.69 -3.78
C VAL A 95 -3.32 -8.73 -4.19
N VAL A 96 -4.07 -7.74 -3.73
CA VAL A 96 -5.53 -7.65 -3.97
C VAL A 96 -5.90 -6.32 -4.61
N ALA A 97 -6.67 -6.37 -5.69
CA ALA A 97 -7.34 -5.21 -6.27
C ALA A 97 -8.70 -4.99 -5.61
N PHE A 98 -8.90 -3.82 -5.03
CA PHE A 98 -10.22 -3.41 -4.52
C PHE A 98 -11.11 -2.97 -5.68
N ASN A 99 -12.28 -3.62 -5.82
CA ASN A 99 -13.26 -3.36 -6.88
C ASN A 99 -12.62 -3.21 -8.28
N PRO A 100 -11.96 -4.26 -8.82
CA PRO A 100 -11.32 -4.21 -10.13
C PRO A 100 -12.35 -3.97 -11.22
N LEU A 101 -12.01 -3.16 -12.23
CA LEU A 101 -12.91 -2.77 -13.32
C LEU A 101 -13.42 -3.95 -14.16
N ALA A 102 -12.63 -5.01 -14.29
CA ALA A 102 -12.99 -6.20 -15.06
C ALA A 102 -14.23 -6.96 -14.54
N ARG A 103 -14.66 -6.72 -13.30
CA ARG A 103 -15.85 -7.32 -12.68
C ARG A 103 -17.13 -6.50 -12.86
N VAL A 104 -17.03 -5.32 -13.49
CA VAL A 104 -18.15 -4.38 -13.55
C VAL A 104 -18.34 -3.87 -14.96
N TRP A 105 -19.19 -4.56 -15.73
CA TRP A 105 -19.66 -4.06 -17.01
C TRP A 105 -20.59 -2.84 -16.84
N PRO A 106 -20.75 -1.95 -17.86
CA PRO A 106 -20.83 -0.50 -17.79
C PRO A 106 -22.03 0.15 -17.07
N ARG A 107 -22.97 -0.62 -16.54
CA ARG A 107 -24.18 -0.04 -15.90
C ARG A 107 -24.07 0.20 -14.40
N PHE A 108 -23.02 -0.33 -13.74
CA PHE A 108 -22.82 -0.22 -12.29
C PHE A 108 -21.37 0.03 -11.98
N ALA A 109 -20.86 1.23 -12.27
CA ALA A 109 -19.57 1.63 -11.71
C ALA A 109 -19.63 1.46 -10.18
N PRO A 110 -18.75 0.66 -9.54
CA PRO A 110 -18.81 0.46 -8.12
C PRO A 110 -18.66 1.82 -7.44
N ARG A 111 -19.70 2.20 -6.68
CA ARG A 111 -19.74 3.49 -5.98
C ARG A 111 -18.73 3.58 -4.85
N ARG A 112 -18.25 2.43 -4.37
CA ARG A 112 -17.25 2.36 -3.30
C ARG A 112 -15.86 2.33 -3.88
N ARG A 113 -15.01 3.25 -3.41
CA ARG A 113 -13.58 3.36 -3.74
C ARG A 113 -12.78 3.27 -2.45
N ASP A 114 -11.61 2.71 -2.56
CA ASP A 114 -10.67 2.73 -1.47
C ASP A 114 -9.68 3.88 -1.66
N HIS A 115 -10.01 5.02 -1.06
CA HIS A 115 -9.19 6.24 -1.18
C HIS A 115 -8.13 6.36 -0.06
N ARG A 116 -7.91 5.29 0.70
CA ARG A 116 -6.90 5.28 1.77
C ARG A 116 -5.50 5.15 1.20
N LYS A 117 -4.54 5.77 1.88
CA LYS A 117 -3.10 5.64 1.65
C LYS A 117 -2.49 5.35 2.99
N ILE A 118 -2.20 4.09 3.25
CA ILE A 118 -1.73 3.60 4.54
C ILE A 118 -0.62 2.60 4.29
N LEU A 119 0.52 2.80 4.94
CA LEU A 119 1.57 1.80 5.06
C LEU A 119 1.76 1.49 6.53
N VAL A 120 1.74 0.23 6.89
CA VAL A 120 2.10 -0.24 8.24
C VAL A 120 3.21 -1.24 8.14
N VAL A 121 4.30 -1.01 8.87
CA VAL A 121 5.48 -1.87 8.92
C VAL A 121 5.65 -2.40 10.33
N ASP A 122 5.70 -3.71 10.46
CA ASP A 122 5.93 -4.47 11.71
C ASP A 122 4.96 -4.14 12.86
N GLY A 123 3.87 -3.40 12.56
CA GLY A 123 2.93 -2.89 13.56
C GLY A 123 3.50 -1.78 14.45
N ALA A 124 4.67 -1.26 14.13
CA ALA A 124 5.38 -0.26 14.91
C ALA A 124 5.48 1.11 14.19
N VAL A 125 5.60 1.10 12.88
CA VAL A 125 5.68 2.31 12.05
C VAL A 125 4.49 2.36 11.11
N ALA A 126 3.82 3.50 11.04
CA ALA A 126 2.71 3.70 10.12
C ALA A 126 2.84 5.04 9.39
N PHE A 127 2.49 5.04 8.10
CA PHE A 127 2.38 6.25 7.29
C PHE A 127 0.95 6.40 6.81
N THR A 128 0.45 7.63 6.85
CA THR A 128 -0.84 7.98 6.26
C THR A 128 -0.81 9.41 5.75
N GLY A 129 -1.67 9.74 4.80
CA GLY A 129 -1.75 11.08 4.23
C GLY A 129 -2.31 11.08 2.83
N GLY A 130 -1.89 12.04 2.01
CA GLY A 130 -2.36 12.24 0.64
C GLY A 130 -1.50 11.56 -0.45
N LEU A 131 -0.36 10.95 -0.10
CA LEU A 131 0.57 10.40 -1.09
C LEU A 131 0.06 9.09 -1.70
N ASN A 132 0.07 9.02 -3.01
CA ASN A 132 -0.12 7.78 -3.78
C ASN A 132 1.26 7.21 -4.21
N ILE A 133 1.26 6.01 -4.74
CA ILE A 133 2.45 5.34 -5.24
C ILE A 133 2.50 5.50 -6.77
N GLY A 134 3.17 6.56 -7.23
CA GLY A 134 3.30 6.89 -8.64
C GLY A 134 3.19 8.38 -8.94
#